data_3f54b3472da8e201f84cf5b98399e3d9
#
_entry.id   3f54b3472da8e201f84cf5b98399e3d9
#
_cell.length_a   1.000
_cell.length_b   1.000
_cell.length_c   1.000
_cell.angle_alpha   90.00
_cell.angle_beta   90.00
_cell.angle_gamma   90.00
#
_symmetry.space_group_name_H-M   'P 1'
#
loop_
_entity.id
_entity.type
_entity.pdbx_description
1 polymer ?
#
loop_
_entity_poly.entity_id
_entity_poly.type
_entity_poly.pdbx_seq_one_letter_code
_entity_poly.pdbx_strand_id
1 'polypeptide(L)'
;MAWKLVVLAASGALIAGCGVTSRLEPYKQTNAVIQEGEHVVVLARKHHATHEAEGDFVECISEALADGKQGIKVHNSTEFEDMMYPWFEPSTAPLSTADLSELLDRPGVTERVRGTGVRFVVWLDGSTDRVASGGGITCAAGVGGAGCMGLAWWEDDARYDATVWDIQELSSAGTIHADVRGRSVMPAIIIPLPFIARPQAHACKGLTEQLEQFLTSPQGYGAGPDLG
;
A
#
# COMPACT_ATOMS: atom_id res chain seq x y z
N MET A 1 27.98 -4.12 41.20
CA MET A 1 27.65 -5.04 40.06
C MET A 1 26.20 -5.06 39.69
N ALA A 2 25.27 -4.96 40.62
CA ALA A 2 23.80 -4.99 40.36
C ALA A 2 23.28 -3.83 39.48
N TRP A 3 23.81 -2.61 39.60
CA TRP A 3 23.37 -1.45 38.80
C TRP A 3 23.65 -1.61 37.31
N LYS A 4 24.77 -2.22 36.89
CA LYS A 4 25.08 -2.46 35.48
C LYS A 4 24.13 -3.47 34.84
N LEU A 5 23.65 -4.45 35.60
CA LEU A 5 22.64 -5.43 35.14
C LEU A 5 21.23 -4.82 34.98
N VAL A 6 20.85 -3.90 35.86
CA VAL A 6 19.56 -3.20 35.78
C VAL A 6 19.53 -2.27 34.56
N VAL A 7 20.61 -1.55 34.26
CA VAL A 7 20.72 -0.68 33.09
C VAL A 7 20.71 -1.49 31.78
N LEU A 8 21.37 -2.64 31.74
CA LEU A 8 21.34 -3.52 30.56
C LEU A 8 19.94 -4.17 30.34
N ALA A 9 19.25 -4.55 31.41
CA ALA A 9 17.89 -5.11 31.31
C ALA A 9 16.85 -4.04 30.85
N ALA A 10 16.99 -2.80 31.32
CA ALA A 10 16.14 -1.68 30.90
C ALA A 10 16.37 -1.29 29.43
N SER A 11 17.62 -1.39 28.93
CA SER A 11 17.94 -1.11 27.52
C SER A 11 17.38 -2.17 26.57
N GLY A 12 17.29 -3.46 27.00
CA GLY A 12 16.75 -4.55 26.21
C GLY A 12 15.22 -4.48 26.04
N ALA A 13 14.50 -3.95 27.04
CA ALA A 13 13.04 -3.84 27.00
C ALA A 13 12.53 -2.72 26.08
N LEU A 14 13.35 -1.71 25.79
CA LEU A 14 12.98 -0.58 24.92
C LEU A 14 13.00 -0.92 23.42
N ILE A 15 13.71 -1.99 23.02
CA ILE A 15 13.84 -2.38 21.59
C ILE A 15 12.64 -3.23 21.13
N ALA A 16 11.87 -3.82 22.04
CA ALA A 16 10.72 -4.67 21.72
C ALA A 16 9.41 -3.89 21.41
N GLY A 17 9.46 -2.55 21.43
CA GLY A 17 8.25 -1.72 21.37
C GLY A 17 7.81 -1.24 20.00
N CYS A 18 8.66 -1.34 18.96
CA CYS A 18 8.32 -0.90 17.60
C CYS A 18 8.27 -2.14 16.70
N GLY A 19 7.09 -2.69 16.52
CA GLY A 19 6.85 -3.83 15.63
C GLY A 19 5.90 -3.45 14.51
N VAL A 20 6.15 -3.98 13.33
CA VAL A 20 5.18 -3.99 12.22
C VAL A 20 4.78 -5.43 12.01
N THR A 21 3.47 -5.69 12.00
CA THR A 21 2.90 -6.98 11.61
C THR A 21 2.21 -6.81 10.27
N SER A 22 2.41 -7.75 9.34
CA SER A 22 1.80 -7.71 8.02
C SER A 22 1.12 -9.04 7.70
N ARG A 23 -0.05 -8.96 7.07
CA ARG A 23 -0.78 -10.08 6.51
C ARG A 23 -1.14 -9.75 5.07
N LEU A 24 -0.74 -10.61 4.16
CA LEU A 24 -0.97 -10.47 2.73
C LEU A 24 -1.71 -11.70 2.23
N GLU A 25 -2.87 -11.51 1.60
CA GLU A 25 -3.73 -12.59 1.12
C GLU A 25 -4.02 -12.40 -0.38
N PRO A 26 -3.20 -12.98 -1.26
CA PRO A 26 -3.46 -12.96 -2.69
C PRO A 26 -4.50 -14.03 -3.07
N TYR A 27 -5.45 -13.64 -3.91
CA TYR A 27 -6.43 -14.53 -4.50
C TYR A 27 -6.45 -14.36 -6.03
N LYS A 28 -5.86 -15.31 -6.76
CA LYS A 28 -5.77 -15.28 -8.22
C LYS A 28 -6.86 -16.18 -8.84
N GLN A 29 -7.63 -15.60 -9.76
CA GLN A 29 -8.75 -16.29 -10.44
C GLN A 29 -8.38 -16.82 -11.82
N THR A 30 -7.35 -16.26 -12.45
CA THR A 30 -6.94 -16.61 -13.82
C THR A 30 -5.47 -17.00 -13.87
N ASN A 31 -5.08 -17.73 -14.93
CA ASN A 31 -3.68 -18.02 -15.21
C ASN A 31 -3.02 -16.95 -16.11
N ALA A 32 -3.70 -15.81 -16.33
CA ALA A 32 -3.17 -14.74 -17.13
C ALA A 32 -1.89 -14.17 -16.51
N VAL A 33 -0.90 -13.93 -17.35
CA VAL A 33 0.38 -13.30 -16.99
C VAL A 33 0.68 -12.20 -17.98
N ILE A 34 1.40 -11.19 -17.52
CA ILE A 34 1.84 -10.08 -18.37
C ILE A 34 2.83 -10.58 -19.40
N GLN A 35 2.69 -10.13 -20.64
CA GLN A 35 3.57 -10.50 -21.76
C GLN A 35 4.52 -9.36 -22.08
N GLU A 36 5.58 -9.66 -22.83
CA GLU A 36 6.50 -8.63 -23.32
C GLU A 36 5.77 -7.60 -24.18
N GLY A 37 5.93 -6.34 -23.84
CA GLY A 37 5.27 -5.22 -24.53
C GLY A 37 3.92 -4.80 -23.94
N GLU A 38 3.35 -5.59 -23.02
CA GLU A 38 2.14 -5.22 -22.29
C GLU A 38 2.48 -4.33 -21.09
N HIS A 39 1.54 -3.47 -20.71
CA HIS A 39 1.68 -2.53 -19.60
C HIS A 39 0.65 -2.81 -18.50
N VAL A 40 0.99 -2.37 -17.30
CA VAL A 40 0.07 -2.28 -16.16
C VAL A 40 -0.19 -0.81 -15.86
N VAL A 41 -1.38 -0.46 -15.44
CA VAL A 41 -1.67 0.83 -14.84
C VAL A 41 -2.20 0.61 -13.42
N VAL A 42 -1.76 1.44 -12.49
CA VAL A 42 -2.22 1.43 -11.09
C VAL A 42 -3.07 2.67 -10.87
N LEU A 43 -4.32 2.48 -10.46
CA LEU A 43 -5.30 3.54 -10.28
C LEU A 43 -5.88 3.47 -8.87
N ALA A 44 -6.09 4.62 -8.24
CA ALA A 44 -6.87 4.70 -7.02
C ALA A 44 -8.36 4.54 -7.34
N ARG A 45 -9.07 3.80 -6.50
CA ARG A 45 -10.54 3.80 -6.55
C ARG A 45 -11.03 5.00 -5.75
N LYS A 46 -11.60 5.98 -6.43
CA LYS A 46 -12.15 7.20 -5.81
C LYS A 46 -13.62 6.99 -5.41
N HIS A 47 -13.85 6.08 -4.48
CA HIS A 47 -15.19 5.87 -3.90
C HIS A 47 -15.33 6.63 -2.59
N HIS A 48 -16.19 7.67 -2.58
CA HIS A 48 -16.68 8.38 -1.39
C HIS A 48 -15.70 8.45 -0.21
N ALA A 49 -15.13 9.59 -0.01
CA ALA A 49 -14.49 10.24 1.14
C ALA A 49 -13.89 9.44 2.34
N THR A 50 -14.08 8.14 2.45
CA THR A 50 -13.66 7.37 3.65
C THR A 50 -12.66 6.24 3.41
N HIS A 51 -12.42 5.83 2.16
CA HIS A 51 -11.49 4.73 1.82
C HIS A 51 -10.83 4.94 0.44
N GLU A 52 -10.42 6.16 0.14
CA GLU A 52 -9.64 6.44 -1.06
C GLU A 52 -8.16 6.15 -0.75
N ALA A 53 -7.52 5.31 -1.58
CA ALA A 53 -6.08 5.11 -1.46
C ALA A 53 -5.34 6.43 -1.67
N GLU A 54 -4.44 6.76 -0.76
CA GLU A 54 -3.66 7.99 -0.79
C GLU A 54 -2.80 8.04 -2.06
N GLY A 55 -2.69 9.21 -2.69
CA GLY A 55 -1.97 9.40 -3.95
C GLY A 55 -0.49 8.98 -3.87
N ASP A 56 0.16 9.23 -2.74
CA ASP A 56 1.53 8.79 -2.47
C ASP A 56 1.66 7.26 -2.32
N PHE A 57 0.60 6.56 -1.91
CA PHE A 57 0.57 5.10 -1.89
C PHE A 57 0.46 4.52 -3.32
N VAL A 58 -0.38 5.11 -4.17
CA VAL A 58 -0.49 4.74 -5.59
C VAL A 58 0.84 4.95 -6.32
N GLU A 59 1.50 6.09 -6.07
CA GLU A 59 2.82 6.40 -6.62
C GLU A 59 3.86 5.38 -6.15
N CYS A 60 3.89 5.07 -4.83
CA CYS A 60 4.79 4.07 -4.26
C CYS A 60 4.66 2.70 -4.96
N ILE A 61 3.43 2.21 -5.16
CA ILE A 61 3.19 0.92 -5.85
C ILE A 61 3.64 1.00 -7.31
N SER A 62 3.31 2.10 -8.00
CA SER A 62 3.63 2.28 -9.42
C SER A 62 5.15 2.30 -9.66
N GLU A 63 5.88 3.09 -8.87
CA GLU A 63 7.34 3.17 -8.92
C GLU A 63 8.00 1.84 -8.56
N ALA A 64 7.56 1.22 -7.47
CA ALA A 64 8.13 -0.04 -7.01
C ALA A 64 7.91 -1.20 -8.00
N LEU A 65 6.76 -1.24 -8.70
CA LEU A 65 6.52 -2.21 -9.79
C LEU A 65 7.41 -1.93 -11.00
N ALA A 66 7.60 -0.66 -11.37
CA ALA A 66 8.44 -0.28 -12.50
C ALA A 66 9.92 -0.58 -12.25
N ASP A 67 10.39 -0.35 -11.03
CA ASP A 67 11.78 -0.60 -10.61
C ASP A 67 12.03 -2.07 -10.21
N GLY A 68 10.99 -2.89 -10.20
CA GLY A 68 11.02 -4.29 -9.82
C GLY A 68 11.90 -5.15 -10.74
N LYS A 69 12.31 -6.32 -10.24
CA LYS A 69 13.21 -7.25 -10.95
C LYS A 69 12.59 -7.87 -12.19
N GLN A 70 11.27 -7.86 -12.28
CA GLN A 70 10.52 -8.51 -13.36
C GLN A 70 10.40 -7.63 -14.62
N GLY A 71 10.81 -6.36 -14.54
CA GLY A 71 10.77 -5.42 -15.68
C GLY A 71 9.36 -5.12 -16.17
N ILE A 72 8.40 -5.09 -15.26
CA ILE A 72 7.00 -4.76 -15.56
C ILE A 72 6.94 -3.30 -16.03
N LYS A 73 6.33 -3.08 -17.20
CA LYS A 73 6.10 -1.72 -17.69
C LYS A 73 4.85 -1.14 -17.04
N VAL A 74 5.03 -0.09 -16.27
CA VAL A 74 3.93 0.62 -15.62
C VAL A 74 3.62 1.89 -16.39
N HIS A 75 2.35 2.05 -16.76
CA HIS A 75 1.86 3.27 -17.38
C HIS A 75 1.58 4.31 -16.29
N ASN A 76 1.92 5.57 -16.53
CA ASN A 76 1.60 6.64 -15.59
C ASN A 76 0.08 6.78 -15.45
N SER A 77 -0.41 6.84 -14.21
CA SER A 77 -1.86 6.88 -13.91
C SER A 77 -2.55 8.11 -14.49
N THR A 78 -1.95 9.29 -14.29
CA THR A 78 -2.49 10.56 -14.78
C THR A 78 -2.53 10.61 -16.32
N GLU A 79 -1.45 10.14 -16.97
CA GLU A 79 -1.40 10.09 -18.43
C GLU A 79 -2.44 9.12 -19.00
N PHE A 80 -2.65 7.97 -18.32
CA PHE A 80 -3.69 7.02 -18.69
C PHE A 80 -5.10 7.62 -18.52
N GLU A 81 -5.38 8.27 -17.39
CA GLU A 81 -6.67 8.95 -17.15
C GLU A 81 -6.93 10.03 -18.21
N ASP A 82 -5.95 10.85 -18.53
CA ASP A 82 -6.03 11.89 -19.58
C ASP A 82 -6.33 11.28 -20.96
N MET A 83 -5.64 10.20 -21.32
CA MET A 83 -5.89 9.49 -22.60
C MET A 83 -7.27 8.86 -22.65
N MET A 84 -7.78 8.41 -21.50
CA MET A 84 -9.05 7.74 -21.38
C MET A 84 -10.21 8.68 -21.05
N TYR A 85 -9.96 9.98 -20.95
CA TYR A 85 -11.02 10.98 -20.71
C TYR A 85 -12.19 10.83 -21.71
N PRO A 86 -13.46 10.88 -21.23
CA PRO A 86 -13.94 11.13 -19.86
C PRO A 86 -14.24 9.84 -19.05
N TRP A 87 -13.80 8.67 -19.45
CA TRP A 87 -14.34 7.38 -18.95
C TRP A 87 -13.68 6.86 -17.66
N PHE A 88 -12.45 7.30 -17.37
CA PHE A 88 -11.74 6.89 -16.15
C PHE A 88 -11.58 8.03 -15.14
N GLU A 89 -12.34 9.11 -15.33
CA GLU A 89 -12.46 10.16 -14.33
C GLU A 89 -13.14 9.61 -13.06
N PRO A 90 -12.87 10.20 -11.88
CA PRO A 90 -13.40 9.71 -10.60
C PRO A 90 -14.91 9.45 -10.56
N SER A 91 -15.67 10.23 -11.33
CA SER A 91 -17.15 10.15 -11.40
C SER A 91 -17.67 9.17 -12.46
N THR A 92 -16.82 8.72 -13.38
CA THR A 92 -17.21 7.90 -14.53
C THR A 92 -16.41 6.60 -14.64
N ALA A 93 -15.40 6.42 -13.79
CA ALA A 93 -14.63 5.19 -13.72
C ALA A 93 -15.53 3.98 -13.41
N PRO A 94 -15.27 2.84 -14.07
CA PRO A 94 -16.05 1.63 -13.84
C PRO A 94 -15.85 1.11 -12.42
N LEU A 95 -16.92 0.67 -11.78
CA LEU A 95 -16.91 0.20 -10.40
C LEU A 95 -16.82 -1.32 -10.28
N SER A 96 -17.14 -2.00 -11.37
CA SER A 96 -17.12 -3.45 -11.47
C SER A 96 -16.59 -3.89 -12.85
N THR A 97 -16.25 -5.17 -12.97
CA THR A 97 -15.88 -5.75 -14.27
C THR A 97 -17.05 -5.74 -15.25
N ALA A 98 -18.29 -5.76 -14.78
CA ALA A 98 -19.47 -5.62 -15.62
C ALA A 98 -19.57 -4.21 -16.20
N ASP A 99 -19.35 -3.17 -15.38
CA ASP A 99 -19.33 -1.77 -15.84
C ASP A 99 -18.16 -1.53 -16.81
N LEU A 100 -17.01 -2.15 -16.56
CA LEU A 100 -15.86 -2.09 -17.47
C LEU A 100 -16.21 -2.71 -18.82
N SER A 101 -16.88 -3.87 -18.84
CA SER A 101 -17.34 -4.51 -20.07
C SER A 101 -18.31 -3.60 -20.85
N GLU A 102 -19.32 -3.03 -20.17
CA GLU A 102 -20.25 -2.08 -20.80
C GLU A 102 -19.52 -0.83 -21.34
N LEU A 103 -18.52 -0.34 -20.60
CA LEU A 103 -17.70 0.79 -21.03
C LEU A 103 -16.91 0.46 -22.29
N LEU A 104 -16.27 -0.69 -22.34
CA LEU A 104 -15.44 -1.12 -23.48
C LEU A 104 -16.27 -1.44 -24.72
N ASP A 105 -17.56 -1.81 -24.57
CA ASP A 105 -18.48 -1.99 -25.69
C ASP A 105 -18.87 -0.67 -26.39
N ARG A 106 -18.56 0.48 -25.77
CA ARG A 106 -18.82 1.79 -26.40
C ARG A 106 -17.90 2.02 -27.60
N PRO A 107 -18.42 2.56 -28.71
CA PRO A 107 -17.62 2.80 -29.90
C PRO A 107 -16.37 3.64 -29.63
N GLY A 108 -15.22 3.15 -30.03
CA GLY A 108 -13.93 3.84 -29.93
C GLY A 108 -13.22 3.71 -28.58
N VAL A 109 -13.86 3.17 -27.53
CA VAL A 109 -13.24 2.99 -26.21
C VAL A 109 -12.23 1.85 -26.24
N THR A 110 -12.64 0.69 -26.76
CA THR A 110 -11.78 -0.49 -26.88
C THR A 110 -10.51 -0.21 -27.69
N GLU A 111 -10.65 0.50 -28.83
CA GLU A 111 -9.52 0.87 -29.66
C GLU A 111 -8.56 1.81 -28.92
N ARG A 112 -9.11 2.74 -28.13
CA ARG A 112 -8.32 3.69 -27.34
C ARG A 112 -7.57 2.96 -26.22
N VAL A 113 -8.23 2.09 -25.47
CA VAL A 113 -7.60 1.26 -24.43
C VAL A 113 -6.48 0.39 -25.01
N ARG A 114 -6.73 -0.29 -26.13
CA ARG A 114 -5.71 -1.09 -26.80
C ARG A 114 -4.53 -0.25 -27.26
N GLY A 115 -4.78 0.99 -27.66
CA GLY A 115 -3.73 1.94 -28.07
C GLY A 115 -2.78 2.33 -26.94
N THR A 116 -3.18 2.20 -25.67
CA THR A 116 -2.30 2.45 -24.52
C THR A 116 -1.31 1.33 -24.26
N GLY A 117 -1.54 0.13 -24.78
CA GLY A 117 -0.75 -1.08 -24.48
C GLY A 117 -1.02 -1.65 -23.07
N VAL A 118 -1.94 -1.07 -22.32
CA VAL A 118 -2.32 -1.57 -20.98
C VAL A 118 -3.13 -2.85 -21.14
N ARG A 119 -2.70 -3.89 -20.42
CA ARG A 119 -3.44 -5.14 -20.28
C ARG A 119 -4.08 -5.27 -18.92
N PHE A 120 -3.35 -4.95 -17.86
CA PHE A 120 -3.87 -5.05 -16.50
C PHE A 120 -4.10 -3.68 -15.90
N VAL A 121 -5.29 -3.49 -15.33
CA VAL A 121 -5.60 -2.35 -14.45
C VAL A 121 -5.62 -2.85 -13.02
N VAL A 122 -4.80 -2.26 -12.18
CA VAL A 122 -4.76 -2.50 -10.73
C VAL A 122 -5.50 -1.38 -10.04
N TRP A 123 -6.66 -1.70 -9.47
CA TRP A 123 -7.43 -0.77 -8.65
C TRP A 123 -6.99 -0.89 -7.20
N LEU A 124 -6.51 0.20 -6.63
CA LEU A 124 -6.18 0.31 -5.21
C LEU A 124 -7.33 0.95 -4.44
N ASP A 125 -7.70 0.32 -3.34
CA ASP A 125 -8.70 0.78 -2.39
C ASP A 125 -8.14 0.62 -0.98
N GLY A 126 -8.46 1.51 -0.05
CA GLY A 126 -7.99 1.41 1.31
C GLY A 126 -7.41 2.70 1.87
N SER A 127 -6.90 2.63 3.09
CA SER A 127 -6.32 3.77 3.81
C SER A 127 -5.37 3.33 4.93
N THR A 128 -4.61 4.30 5.43
CA THR A 128 -3.85 4.16 6.67
C THR A 128 -4.47 5.02 7.75
N ASP A 129 -5.00 4.39 8.78
CA ASP A 129 -5.71 5.07 9.87
C ASP A 129 -5.01 4.91 11.21
N ARG A 130 -5.06 5.95 12.04
CA ARG A 130 -4.65 5.86 13.43
C ARG A 130 -5.76 5.23 14.27
N VAL A 131 -5.51 4.02 14.76
CA VAL A 131 -6.52 3.22 15.48
C VAL A 131 -6.42 3.33 16.99
N ALA A 132 -5.23 3.67 17.51
CA ALA A 132 -5.02 3.86 18.95
C ALA A 132 -3.89 4.86 19.22
N SER A 133 -3.99 5.55 20.34
CA SER A 133 -2.91 6.40 20.84
C SER A 133 -3.06 6.62 22.35
N GLY A 134 -1.95 6.92 23.03
CA GLY A 134 -2.00 7.17 24.46
C GLY A 134 -0.68 7.73 25.01
N GLY A 135 -0.70 8.00 26.32
CA GLY A 135 0.44 8.60 27.01
C GLY A 135 0.48 10.12 26.88
N GLY A 136 1.62 10.70 27.21
CA GLY A 136 1.85 12.13 27.12
C GLY A 136 3.30 12.50 27.40
N ILE A 137 3.72 13.65 26.88
CA ILE A 137 5.03 14.23 27.10
C ILE A 137 4.82 15.63 27.63
N THR A 138 5.45 15.94 28.75
CA THR A 138 5.46 17.28 29.34
C THR A 138 6.86 17.86 29.22
N CYS A 139 6.95 19.09 28.72
CA CYS A 139 8.19 19.83 28.60
C CYS A 139 8.14 21.07 29.50
N ALA A 140 9.25 21.35 30.17
CA ALA A 140 9.41 22.53 31.00
C ALA A 140 10.75 23.21 30.70
N ALA A 141 10.76 24.55 30.82
CA ALA A 141 11.97 25.35 30.75
C ALA A 141 12.09 26.20 32.02
N GLY A 142 13.31 26.35 32.54
CA GLY A 142 13.61 27.10 33.74
C GLY A 142 15.05 27.60 33.74
N VAL A 143 15.46 28.23 34.85
CA VAL A 143 16.80 28.86 35.02
C VAL A 143 17.95 27.84 34.85
N GLY A 144 17.68 26.56 35.01
CA GLY A 144 18.66 25.45 34.87
C GLY A 144 18.64 24.75 33.53
N GLY A 145 17.79 25.15 32.58
CA GLY A 145 17.66 24.51 31.25
C GLY A 145 16.23 24.14 30.88
N ALA A 146 16.09 23.47 29.78
CA ALA A 146 14.81 22.95 29.29
C ALA A 146 14.90 21.43 29.12
N GLY A 147 13.79 20.72 29.35
CA GLY A 147 13.72 19.26 29.17
C GLY A 147 12.31 18.75 29.11
N CYS A 148 12.13 17.58 28.52
CA CYS A 148 10.86 16.90 28.40
C CYS A 148 10.93 15.56 29.15
N MET A 149 9.77 15.14 29.71
CA MET A 149 9.63 13.83 30.35
C MET A 149 8.27 13.23 29.98
N GLY A 150 8.27 11.96 29.66
CA GLY A 150 7.04 11.20 29.39
C GLY A 150 7.21 10.13 28.35
N LEU A 151 6.08 9.52 27.99
CA LEU A 151 5.98 8.50 26.94
C LEU A 151 4.68 8.71 26.18
N ALA A 152 4.77 8.87 24.88
CA ALA A 152 3.62 8.81 23.99
C ALA A 152 3.75 7.58 23.07
N TRP A 153 2.63 7.02 22.67
CA TRP A 153 2.57 5.93 21.70
C TRP A 153 1.32 6.06 20.84
N TRP A 154 1.39 5.49 19.65
CA TRP A 154 0.24 5.36 18.76
C TRP A 154 0.39 4.12 17.88
N GLU A 155 -0.74 3.68 17.35
CA GLU A 155 -0.86 2.53 16.47
C GLU A 155 -1.58 2.95 15.20
N ASP A 156 -0.94 2.72 14.08
CA ASP A 156 -1.48 2.98 12.76
C ASP A 156 -1.74 1.62 12.07
N ASP A 157 -2.88 1.52 11.39
CA ASP A 157 -3.38 0.33 10.69
C ASP A 157 -3.56 0.69 9.22
N ALA A 158 -2.79 0.05 8.34
CA ALA A 158 -2.80 0.24 6.91
C ALA A 158 -3.51 -0.95 6.26
N ARG A 159 -4.69 -0.72 5.68
CA ARG A 159 -5.48 -1.73 4.98
C ARG A 159 -5.68 -1.31 3.55
N TYR A 160 -5.20 -2.15 2.63
CA TYR A 160 -5.31 -1.89 1.21
C TYR A 160 -5.73 -3.14 0.46
N ASP A 161 -6.58 -2.94 -0.52
CA ASP A 161 -7.03 -3.95 -1.46
C ASP A 161 -6.56 -3.58 -2.86
N ALA A 162 -5.88 -4.50 -3.53
CA ALA A 162 -5.52 -4.37 -4.93
C ALA A 162 -6.34 -5.35 -5.75
N THR A 163 -7.30 -4.84 -6.53
CA THR A 163 -8.08 -5.64 -7.47
C THR A 163 -7.46 -5.53 -8.86
N VAL A 164 -7.08 -6.66 -9.44
CA VAL A 164 -6.46 -6.73 -10.76
C VAL A 164 -7.50 -7.11 -11.80
N TRP A 165 -7.70 -6.26 -12.82
CA TRP A 165 -8.56 -6.54 -13.96
C TRP A 165 -7.74 -6.79 -15.21
N ASP A 166 -8.08 -7.86 -15.94
CA ASP A 166 -7.57 -8.14 -17.29
C ASP A 166 -8.52 -7.49 -18.31
N ILE A 167 -8.02 -6.46 -19.02
CA ILE A 167 -8.83 -5.73 -20.00
C ILE A 167 -9.06 -6.58 -21.26
N GLN A 168 -8.17 -7.51 -21.59
CA GLN A 168 -8.35 -8.37 -22.77
C GLN A 168 -9.42 -9.44 -22.53
N GLU A 169 -9.45 -10.02 -21.33
CA GLU A 169 -10.41 -11.04 -20.94
C GLU A 169 -11.71 -10.44 -20.36
N LEU A 170 -11.76 -9.12 -20.16
CA LEU A 170 -12.88 -8.39 -19.54
C LEU A 170 -13.32 -9.00 -18.20
N SER A 171 -12.35 -9.41 -17.40
CA SER A 171 -12.60 -10.16 -16.17
C SER A 171 -11.70 -9.71 -15.02
N SER A 172 -12.13 -10.01 -13.78
CA SER A 172 -11.24 -9.89 -12.63
C SER A 172 -10.18 -11.00 -12.71
N ALA A 173 -8.92 -10.61 -12.73
CA ALA A 173 -7.83 -11.56 -12.62
C ALA A 173 -7.61 -12.02 -11.17
N GLY A 174 -8.04 -11.21 -10.20
CA GLY A 174 -7.99 -11.52 -8.77
C GLY A 174 -7.83 -10.30 -7.88
N THR A 175 -7.60 -10.55 -6.59
CA THR A 175 -7.46 -9.51 -5.57
C THR A 175 -6.35 -9.87 -4.61
N ILE A 176 -5.65 -8.86 -4.08
CA ILE A 176 -4.64 -9.01 -3.04
C ILE A 176 -5.05 -8.10 -1.89
N HIS A 177 -5.24 -8.69 -0.70
CA HIS A 177 -5.53 -7.97 0.53
C HIS A 177 -4.23 -7.76 1.32
N ALA A 178 -4.01 -6.55 1.79
CA ALA A 178 -2.88 -6.19 2.64
C ALA A 178 -3.38 -5.56 3.95
N ASP A 179 -3.09 -6.18 5.08
CA ASP A 179 -3.37 -5.66 6.42
C ASP A 179 -2.02 -5.52 7.15
N VAL A 180 -1.62 -4.28 7.44
CA VAL A 180 -0.32 -3.98 8.04
C VAL A 180 -0.51 -3.04 9.22
N ARG A 181 -0.14 -3.52 10.40
CA ARG A 181 -0.27 -2.79 11.66
C ARG A 181 1.08 -2.41 12.22
N GLY A 182 1.24 -1.15 12.57
CA GLY A 182 2.48 -0.61 13.12
C GLY A 182 2.27 0.17 14.40
N ARG A 183 3.11 -0.12 15.41
CA ARG A 183 3.12 0.62 16.67
C ARG A 183 4.33 1.53 16.75
N SER A 184 4.09 2.80 17.02
CA SER A 184 5.10 3.83 17.22
C SER A 184 5.16 4.25 18.68
N VAL A 185 6.36 4.60 19.17
CA VAL A 185 6.57 5.09 20.53
C VAL A 185 7.52 6.29 20.52
N MET A 186 7.26 7.23 21.41
CA MET A 186 8.08 8.42 21.58
C MET A 186 8.39 8.61 23.09
N PRO A 187 9.46 7.99 23.61
CA PRO A 187 9.95 8.29 24.93
C PRO A 187 10.61 9.68 24.95
N ALA A 188 10.43 10.40 26.05
CA ALA A 188 11.09 11.67 26.32
C ALA A 188 11.80 11.59 27.68
N ILE A 189 13.14 11.67 27.64
CA ILE A 189 13.99 11.82 28.81
C ILE A 189 14.96 12.94 28.46
N ILE A 190 14.58 14.18 28.70
CA ILE A 190 15.25 15.42 28.29
C ILE A 190 14.86 15.81 26.86
N ILE A 191 15.05 14.95 25.85
CA ILE A 191 14.67 15.18 24.46
C ILE A 191 13.73 14.05 24.01
N PRO A 192 12.60 14.36 23.32
CA PRO A 192 11.75 13.35 22.71
C PRO A 192 12.50 12.62 21.59
N LEU A 193 12.50 11.29 21.61
CA LEU A 193 13.12 10.43 20.60
C LEU A 193 12.03 9.58 19.92
N PRO A 194 11.57 9.95 18.71
CA PRO A 194 10.53 9.21 18.03
C PRO A 194 11.06 7.90 17.42
N PHE A 195 10.43 6.79 17.77
CA PHE A 195 10.55 5.50 17.08
C PHE A 195 9.26 5.27 16.31
N ILE A 196 9.30 5.50 15.01
CA ILE A 196 8.12 5.55 14.14
C ILE A 196 8.05 4.26 13.33
N ALA A 197 6.97 3.49 13.49
CA ALA A 197 6.57 2.45 12.56
C ALA A 197 6.00 3.08 11.29
N ARG A 198 6.21 2.44 10.14
CA ARG A 198 5.73 2.91 8.84
C ARG A 198 4.87 1.84 8.16
N PRO A 199 3.66 1.56 8.66
CA PRO A 199 2.82 0.49 8.14
C PRO A 199 2.48 0.68 6.66
N GLN A 200 2.21 1.91 6.21
CA GLN A 200 1.97 2.21 4.80
C GLN A 200 3.15 1.82 3.89
N ALA A 201 4.38 2.13 4.28
CA ALA A 201 5.56 1.75 3.50
C ALA A 201 5.77 0.22 3.47
N HIS A 202 5.45 -0.48 4.57
CA HIS A 202 5.45 -1.94 4.60
C HIS A 202 4.33 -2.54 3.74
N ALA A 203 3.14 -1.94 3.74
CA ALA A 203 2.03 -2.33 2.89
C ALA A 203 2.39 -2.15 1.41
N CYS A 204 2.98 -0.99 1.03
CA CYS A 204 3.46 -0.74 -0.33
C CYS A 204 4.45 -1.82 -0.77
N LYS A 205 5.49 -2.07 0.00
CA LYS A 205 6.50 -3.08 -0.33
C LYS A 205 5.88 -4.47 -0.47
N GLY A 206 5.10 -4.90 0.52
CA GLY A 206 4.50 -6.24 0.51
C GLY A 206 3.51 -6.41 -0.64
N LEU A 207 2.67 -5.40 -0.89
CA LEU A 207 1.69 -5.44 -1.98
C LEU A 207 2.37 -5.45 -3.36
N THR A 208 3.45 -4.67 -3.54
CA THR A 208 4.24 -4.68 -4.78
C THR A 208 4.84 -6.06 -5.04
N GLU A 209 5.49 -6.68 -4.04
CA GLU A 209 6.07 -8.01 -4.17
C GLU A 209 5.02 -9.07 -4.57
N GLN A 210 3.81 -8.97 -4.00
CA GLN A 210 2.71 -9.85 -4.34
C GLN A 210 2.16 -9.56 -5.74
N LEU A 211 2.03 -8.30 -6.14
CA LEU A 211 1.60 -7.91 -7.49
C LEU A 211 2.58 -8.37 -8.56
N GLU A 212 3.89 -8.21 -8.35
CA GLU A 212 4.91 -8.72 -9.26
C GLU A 212 4.72 -10.21 -9.52
N GLN A 213 4.60 -11.00 -8.46
CA GLN A 213 4.42 -12.44 -8.58
C GLN A 213 3.06 -12.78 -9.22
N PHE A 214 2.00 -12.05 -8.83
CA PHE A 214 0.65 -12.21 -9.38
C PHE A 214 0.65 -12.02 -10.91
N LEU A 215 1.32 -10.99 -11.38
CA LEU A 215 1.35 -10.62 -12.79
C LEU A 215 2.28 -11.52 -13.65
N THR A 216 3.31 -12.11 -13.03
CA THR A 216 4.33 -12.88 -13.77
C THR A 216 4.21 -14.39 -13.62
N SER A 217 3.46 -14.90 -12.64
CA SER A 217 3.33 -16.34 -12.39
C SER A 217 1.95 -16.88 -12.78
N PRO A 218 1.87 -17.93 -13.61
CA PRO A 218 0.59 -18.48 -14.05
C PRO A 218 -0.16 -19.28 -12.98
N GLN A 219 0.50 -19.67 -11.89
CA GLN A 219 -0.10 -20.52 -10.86
C GLN A 219 -0.62 -19.71 -9.67
N GLY A 220 -1.76 -20.16 -9.14
CA GLY A 220 -2.34 -19.62 -7.92
C GLY A 220 -1.35 -19.70 -6.75
N TYR A 221 -1.30 -18.64 -5.98
CA TYR A 221 -0.37 -18.37 -4.91
C TYR A 221 -0.55 -19.30 -3.71
N GLY A 222 0.53 -19.92 -3.29
CA GLY A 222 0.67 -20.40 -1.91
C GLY A 222 1.13 -19.23 -1.04
N ALA A 223 0.58 -19.10 0.18
CA ALA A 223 0.94 -18.06 1.15
C ALA A 223 2.47 -17.84 1.19
N GLY A 224 2.88 -16.60 0.98
CA GLY A 224 4.28 -16.20 1.10
C GLY A 224 4.78 -16.40 2.54
N PRO A 225 6.09 -16.44 2.77
CA PRO A 225 6.64 -16.61 4.12
C PRO A 225 6.19 -15.46 5.01
N ASP A 226 5.72 -15.81 6.22
CA ASP A 226 5.47 -14.85 7.28
C ASP A 226 6.72 -13.99 7.50
N LEU A 227 6.64 -12.72 7.14
CA LEU A 227 7.66 -11.74 7.46
C LEU A 227 7.49 -11.33 8.93
N GLY A 228 7.96 -12.20 9.85
CA GLY A 228 8.04 -11.95 11.29
C GLY A 228 9.14 -10.97 11.66
#